data_e8c9b9141cab711eca9eec049bf6d0b9
#
_entry.id   e8c9b9141cab711eca9eec049bf6d0b9
#
_cell.length_a   1.000
_cell.length_b   1.000
_cell.length_c   1.000
_cell.angle_alpha   90.00
_cell.angle_beta   90.00
_cell.angle_gamma   90.00
#
_symmetry.space_group_name_H-M   'P 1'
#
loop_
_entity.id
_entity.type
_entity.pdbx_description
1 polymer ?
#
loop_
_entity_poly.entity_id
_entity_poly.type
_entity_poly.pdbx_seq_one_letter_code
_entity_poly.pdbx_strand_id
1 'polypeptide(L)'
;MVRYRPYSSPENPCVRGLCSMRVRVEGDSMLPALRSGDWLWVRRGAPIRPGDLVVARLPSDPSRLIVKRVAWEADGGWWLESDNQRASGRRDSWDFGALPPSALVGRVVLRYWPLTFWRAR
;
A
#
# COMPACT_ATOMS: atom_id res chain seq x y z
N MET A 1 -5.52 2.18 6.41
CA MET A 1 -5.78 3.25 5.44
C MET A 1 -4.59 4.18 5.36
N VAL A 2 -4.37 4.83 4.24
CA VAL A 2 -3.26 5.75 4.12
C VAL A 2 -3.73 7.06 3.52
N ARG A 3 -3.08 8.16 3.90
CA ARG A 3 -3.26 9.47 3.27
C ARG A 3 -2.21 9.65 2.19
N TYR A 4 -2.67 10.08 1.05
CA TYR A 4 -1.84 10.30 -0.11
C TYR A 4 -1.23 11.70 -0.08
N ARG A 5 0.09 11.75 -0.26
CA ARG A 5 0.77 13.00 -0.61
C ARG A 5 1.57 12.74 -1.86
N PRO A 6 1.14 13.27 -3.00
CA PRO A 6 1.87 13.05 -4.23
C PRO A 6 3.22 13.75 -4.15
N TYR A 7 4.28 12.98 -4.33
CA TYR A 7 5.62 13.56 -4.50
C TYR A 7 5.68 14.29 -5.83
N SER A 8 5.04 13.73 -6.84
CA SER A 8 4.85 14.40 -8.11
C SER A 8 3.39 14.81 -8.23
N SER A 9 3.14 16.08 -8.51
CA SER A 9 1.82 16.56 -8.85
C SER A 9 1.39 15.99 -10.21
N PRO A 10 0.11 16.15 -10.60
CA PRO A 10 -0.31 15.78 -11.96
C PRO A 10 0.50 16.42 -13.06
N GLU A 11 1.10 17.57 -12.78
CA GLU A 11 1.97 18.26 -13.73
C GLU A 11 3.38 17.69 -13.76
N ASN A 12 3.65 16.74 -12.89
CA ASN A 12 4.97 16.16 -12.72
C ASN A 12 4.89 14.65 -12.95
N PRO A 13 4.73 14.24 -14.22
CA PRO A 13 4.56 12.83 -14.52
C PRO A 13 5.82 12.04 -14.21
N CYS A 14 5.68 10.73 -14.20
CA CYS A 14 6.77 9.81 -13.99
C CYS A 14 7.91 10.08 -14.95
N VAL A 15 9.12 10.18 -14.43
CA VAL A 15 10.31 10.36 -15.25
C VAL A 15 10.99 9.00 -15.43
N ARG A 16 11.13 8.55 -16.68
CA ARG A 16 11.78 7.29 -17.03
C ARG A 16 11.18 6.08 -16.32
N GLY A 17 9.86 6.07 -16.17
CA GLY A 17 9.18 4.97 -15.46
C GLY A 17 9.36 4.99 -13.95
N LEU A 18 10.06 5.98 -13.41
CA LEU A 18 10.26 6.13 -11.98
C LEU A 18 9.19 7.05 -11.43
N CYS A 19 8.11 6.45 -10.97
CA CYS A 19 7.03 7.17 -10.33
C CYS A 19 7.04 6.82 -8.86
N SER A 20 7.16 7.83 -8.02
CA SER A 20 7.08 7.61 -6.58
C SER A 20 6.02 8.50 -5.95
N MET A 21 5.52 8.05 -4.83
CA MET A 21 4.58 8.82 -4.03
C MET A 21 4.90 8.59 -2.56
N ARG A 22 4.44 9.49 -1.72
CA ARG A 22 4.59 9.36 -0.27
C ARG A 22 3.21 9.25 0.34
N VAL A 23 3.05 8.28 1.23
CA VAL A 23 1.79 8.06 1.93
C VAL A 23 2.04 7.99 3.42
N ARG A 24 1.06 8.43 4.19
CA ARG A 24 1.07 8.34 5.65
C ARG A 24 0.09 7.28 6.09
N VAL A 25 0.55 6.37 6.95
CA VAL A 25 -0.29 5.31 7.49
C VAL A 25 -1.27 5.88 8.51
N GLU A 26 -2.52 5.44 8.43
CA GLU A 26 -3.55 5.72 9.42
C GLU A 26 -4.19 4.42 9.86
N GLY A 27 -4.38 4.26 11.18
CA GLY A 27 -4.98 3.07 11.76
C GLY A 27 -3.98 1.98 12.06
N ASP A 28 -4.48 0.89 12.60
CA ASP A 28 -3.68 -0.16 13.21
C ASP A 28 -3.68 -1.48 12.42
N SER A 29 -4.25 -1.50 11.23
CA SER A 29 -4.43 -2.75 10.48
C SER A 29 -3.12 -3.40 10.07
N MET A 30 -2.02 -2.66 10.03
CA MET A 30 -0.72 -3.18 9.63
C MET A 30 0.27 -3.32 10.80
N LEU A 31 -0.19 -3.21 12.04
CA LEU A 31 0.65 -3.53 13.18
C LEU A 31 1.04 -5.01 13.15
N PRO A 32 2.24 -5.36 13.58
CA PRO A 32 3.30 -4.49 14.11
C PRO A 32 4.21 -3.88 13.04
N ALA A 33 4.05 -4.24 11.76
CA ALA A 33 4.98 -3.81 10.72
C ALA A 33 4.92 -2.30 10.48
N LEU A 34 3.70 -1.74 10.47
CA LEU A 34 3.48 -0.31 10.24
C LEU A 34 2.58 0.24 11.33
N ARG A 35 2.89 1.45 11.79
CA ARG A 35 2.11 2.16 12.80
C ARG A 35 1.46 3.39 12.20
N SER A 36 0.34 3.79 12.77
CA SER A 36 -0.29 5.08 12.42
C SER A 36 0.73 6.20 12.57
N GLY A 37 0.84 7.04 11.56
CA GLY A 37 1.81 8.12 11.53
C GLY A 37 3.08 7.80 10.76
N ASP A 38 3.32 6.55 10.42
CA ASP A 38 4.48 6.18 9.60
C ASP A 38 4.35 6.77 8.20
N TRP A 39 5.44 7.31 7.68
CA TRP A 39 5.53 7.78 6.30
C TRP A 39 6.25 6.76 5.45
N LEU A 40 5.65 6.45 4.32
CA LEU A 40 6.14 5.43 3.41
C LEU A 40 6.47 6.02 2.06
N TRP A 41 7.56 5.54 1.48
CA TRP A 41 7.91 5.81 0.09
C TRP A 41 7.40 4.66 -0.75
N VAL A 42 6.60 4.99 -1.76
CA VAL A 42 5.91 4.01 -2.60
C VAL A 42 6.37 4.20 -4.04
N ARG A 43 6.75 3.10 -4.69
CA ARG A 43 7.10 3.10 -6.11
C ARG A 43 5.90 2.63 -6.91
N ARG A 44 5.37 3.52 -7.74
CA ARG A 44 4.22 3.20 -8.59
C ARG A 44 4.67 2.30 -9.75
N GLY A 45 3.79 1.37 -10.12
CA GLY A 45 4.04 0.48 -11.25
C GLY A 45 5.14 -0.54 -11.03
N ALA A 46 5.64 -0.70 -9.80
CA ALA A 46 6.67 -1.69 -9.50
C ALA A 46 6.11 -3.11 -9.61
N PRO A 47 6.96 -4.08 -10.00
CA PRO A 47 6.55 -5.49 -9.95
C PRO A 47 6.16 -5.90 -8.54
N ILE A 48 5.13 -6.73 -8.42
CA ILE A 48 4.58 -7.16 -7.14
C ILE A 48 4.86 -8.64 -6.94
N ARG A 49 5.21 -9.01 -5.72
CA ARG A 49 5.43 -10.40 -5.31
C ARG A 49 4.78 -10.66 -3.95
N PRO A 50 4.44 -11.92 -3.65
CA PRO A 50 3.99 -12.27 -2.30
C PRO A 50 4.99 -11.79 -1.24
N GLY A 51 4.45 -11.26 -0.15
CA GLY A 51 5.24 -10.68 0.93
C GLY A 51 5.44 -9.18 0.82
N ASP A 52 5.21 -8.58 -0.34
CA ASP A 52 5.34 -7.15 -0.52
C ASP A 52 4.25 -6.38 0.23
N LEU A 53 4.61 -5.20 0.70
CA LEU A 53 3.65 -4.20 1.15
C LEU A 53 3.25 -3.36 -0.05
N VAL A 54 1.96 -3.20 -0.25
CA VAL A 54 1.44 -2.46 -1.41
C VAL A 54 0.40 -1.45 -0.98
N VAL A 55 0.27 -0.40 -1.77
CA VAL A 55 -0.82 0.56 -1.67
C VAL A 55 -1.82 0.24 -2.76
N ALA A 56 -3.08 0.12 -2.40
CA ALA A 56 -4.16 -0.21 -3.31
C ALA A 56 -5.35 0.69 -3.08
N ARG A 57 -6.24 0.72 -4.08
CA ARG A 57 -7.51 1.44 -3.96
C ARG A 57 -8.54 0.54 -3.30
N LEU A 58 -9.27 1.11 -2.34
CA LEU A 58 -10.36 0.38 -1.68
C LEU A 58 -11.50 0.17 -2.68
N PRO A 59 -11.96 -1.08 -2.89
CA PRO A 59 -13.00 -1.33 -3.91
C PRO A 59 -14.30 -0.58 -3.68
N SER A 60 -14.73 -0.43 -2.44
CA SER A 60 -15.97 0.27 -2.10
C SER A 60 -15.85 1.79 -2.23
N ASP A 61 -14.64 2.31 -2.23
CA ASP A 61 -14.36 3.74 -2.36
C ASP A 61 -12.98 3.93 -2.98
N PRO A 62 -12.90 3.94 -4.34
CA PRO A 62 -11.60 4.02 -5.03
C PRO A 62 -10.81 5.29 -4.77
N SER A 63 -11.43 6.31 -4.17
CA SER A 63 -10.69 7.52 -3.74
C SER A 63 -9.86 7.29 -2.49
N ARG A 64 -10.13 6.21 -1.76
CA ARG A 64 -9.39 5.85 -0.56
C ARG A 64 -8.31 4.85 -0.88
N LEU A 65 -7.14 5.06 -0.28
CA LEU A 65 -6.01 4.16 -0.41
C LEU A 65 -5.85 3.34 0.86
N ILE A 66 -5.48 2.09 0.67
CA ILE A 66 -5.15 1.17 1.77
C ILE A 66 -3.74 0.66 1.56
N VAL A 67 -3.05 0.32 2.65
CA VAL A 67 -1.77 -0.38 2.60
C VAL A 67 -1.98 -1.76 3.20
N LYS A 68 -1.57 -2.78 2.45
CA LYS A 68 -1.75 -4.17 2.83
C LYS A 68 -0.55 -5.00 2.39
N ARG A 69 -0.48 -6.23 2.90
CA ARG A 69 0.55 -7.18 2.50
C ARG A 69 0.00 -8.12 1.44
N VAL A 70 0.78 -8.35 0.39
CA VAL A 70 0.42 -9.32 -0.63
C VAL A 70 0.65 -10.72 -0.07
N ALA A 71 -0.42 -11.53 -0.05
CA ALA A 71 -0.34 -12.89 0.44
C ALA A 71 -0.05 -13.88 -0.68
N TRP A 72 -0.85 -13.85 -1.74
CA TRP A 72 -0.68 -14.73 -2.89
C TRP A 72 -1.40 -14.14 -4.11
N GLU A 73 -1.14 -14.74 -5.26
CA GLU A 73 -1.84 -14.43 -6.50
C GLU A 73 -3.11 -15.27 -6.57
N ALA A 74 -4.22 -14.65 -6.94
CA ALA A 74 -5.51 -15.31 -7.02
C ALA A 74 -6.40 -14.65 -8.06
N ASP A 75 -7.09 -15.47 -8.87
CA ASP A 75 -8.09 -14.99 -9.84
C ASP A 75 -7.57 -13.90 -10.78
N GLY A 76 -6.32 -14.03 -11.21
CA GLY A 76 -5.69 -13.04 -12.06
C GLY A 76 -5.31 -11.74 -11.37
N GLY A 77 -5.41 -11.69 -10.07
CA GLY A 77 -5.08 -10.53 -9.25
C GLY A 77 -4.31 -10.93 -8.01
N TRP A 78 -4.48 -10.14 -6.95
CA TRP A 78 -3.69 -10.29 -5.73
C TRP A 78 -4.59 -10.37 -4.51
N TRP A 79 -4.29 -11.34 -3.65
CA TRP A 79 -4.92 -11.46 -2.34
C TRP A 79 -4.12 -10.64 -1.34
N LEU A 80 -4.76 -9.64 -0.75
CA LEU A 80 -4.12 -8.71 0.17
C LEU A 80 -4.64 -8.92 1.57
N GLU A 81 -3.74 -8.90 2.54
CA GLU A 81 -4.08 -9.12 3.94
C GLU A 81 -3.52 -8.03 4.84
N SER A 82 -4.28 -7.73 5.89
CA SER A 82 -3.79 -6.90 6.98
C SER A 82 -2.86 -7.73 7.86
N ASP A 83 -1.72 -7.16 8.28
CA ASP A 83 -0.84 -7.83 9.22
C ASP A 83 -1.52 -8.02 10.58
N ASN A 84 -2.38 -7.08 10.96
CA ASN A 84 -3.16 -7.15 12.19
C ASN A 84 -4.62 -7.51 11.86
N GLN A 85 -4.93 -8.80 11.90
CA GLN A 85 -6.28 -9.28 11.60
C GLN A 85 -7.30 -8.92 12.68
N ARG A 86 -6.85 -8.44 13.82
CA ARG A 86 -7.72 -8.03 14.94
C ARG A 86 -8.04 -6.54 14.93
N ALA A 87 -7.50 -5.79 13.99
CA ALA A 87 -7.73 -4.35 13.97
C ALA A 87 -9.19 -4.03 13.75
N SER A 88 -9.69 -3.07 14.50
CA SER A 88 -11.03 -2.52 14.31
C SER A 88 -11.09 -1.83 12.95
N GLY A 89 -12.14 -2.09 12.19
CA GLY A 89 -12.28 -1.50 10.87
C GLY A 89 -11.36 -2.08 9.80
N ARG A 90 -10.73 -3.23 10.09
CA ARG A 90 -9.90 -3.91 9.10
C ARG A 90 -10.70 -4.21 7.84
N ARG A 91 -10.10 -3.87 6.70
CA ARG A 91 -10.65 -4.22 5.39
C ARG A 91 -9.53 -4.73 4.50
N ASP A 92 -9.65 -5.97 4.07
CA ASP A 92 -8.69 -6.61 3.18
C ASP A 92 -9.41 -7.64 2.29
N SER A 93 -8.66 -8.51 1.63
CA SER A 93 -9.25 -9.47 0.71
C SER A 93 -10.22 -10.46 1.37
N TRP A 94 -10.14 -10.65 2.68
CA TRP A 94 -11.14 -11.46 3.39
C TRP A 94 -12.53 -10.82 3.37
N ASP A 95 -12.60 -9.51 3.14
CA ASP A 95 -13.85 -8.76 3.04
C ASP A 95 -14.30 -8.56 1.59
N PHE A 96 -13.36 -8.32 0.66
CA PHE A 96 -13.72 -7.92 -0.71
C PHE A 96 -13.10 -8.80 -1.80
N GLY A 97 -12.38 -9.87 -1.44
CA GLY A 97 -11.78 -10.77 -2.42
C GLY A 97 -10.46 -10.25 -3.00
N ALA A 98 -9.93 -10.99 -3.98
CA ALA A 98 -8.71 -10.61 -4.66
C ALA A 98 -8.91 -9.31 -5.46
N LEU A 99 -7.88 -8.47 -5.50
CA LEU A 99 -7.92 -7.23 -6.27
C LEU A 99 -7.21 -7.40 -7.60
N PRO A 100 -7.78 -6.84 -8.69
CA PRO A 100 -7.08 -6.85 -9.97
C PRO A 100 -5.81 -6.00 -9.90
N PRO A 101 -4.82 -6.28 -10.77
CA PRO A 101 -3.59 -5.49 -10.79
C PRO A 101 -3.84 -3.99 -10.95
N SER A 102 -4.91 -3.60 -11.65
CA SER A 102 -5.26 -2.20 -11.87
C SER A 102 -5.64 -1.46 -10.59
N ALA A 103 -6.02 -2.18 -9.53
CA ALA A 103 -6.34 -1.57 -8.24
C ALA A 103 -5.08 -1.28 -7.41
N LEU A 104 -3.96 -1.89 -7.75
CA LEU A 104 -2.70 -1.67 -7.04
C LEU A 104 -2.04 -0.40 -7.53
N VAL A 105 -1.73 0.50 -6.61
CA VAL A 105 -1.09 1.78 -6.93
C VAL A 105 0.42 1.63 -6.99
N GLY A 106 0.99 0.92 -6.01
CA GLY A 106 2.43 0.74 -5.99
C GLY A 106 2.90 -0.12 -4.84
N ARG A 107 4.20 -0.39 -4.84
CA ARG A 107 4.87 -1.17 -3.80
C ARG A 107 5.57 -0.24 -2.83
N VAL A 108 5.41 -0.52 -1.53
CA VAL A 108 6.12 0.20 -0.48
C VAL A 108 7.60 -0.17 -0.55
N VAL A 109 8.46 0.83 -0.69
CA VAL A 109 9.90 0.62 -0.81
C VAL A 109 10.58 0.76 0.54
N LEU A 110 10.19 1.79 1.31
CA LEU A 110 10.77 2.02 2.63
C LEU A 110 9.84 2.90 3.48
N ARG A 111 10.03 2.79 4.79
CA ARG A 111 9.50 3.76 5.75
C ARG A 111 10.61 4.75 6.03
N TYR A 112 10.37 6.04 5.76
CA TYR A 112 11.40 7.05 5.95
C TYR A 112 11.16 7.95 7.16
N TRP A 113 10.00 7.86 7.78
CA TRP A 113 9.67 8.59 9.00
C TRP A 113 8.76 7.71 9.86
N PRO A 114 8.96 7.60 11.18
CA PRO A 114 10.02 8.26 11.95
C PRO A 114 11.44 7.82 11.56
N LEU A 115 12.46 8.47 12.12
CA LEU A 115 13.86 8.38 11.68
C LEU A 115 14.46 6.98 11.68
N THR A 116 13.92 6.04 12.46
CA THR A 116 14.31 4.64 12.37
C THR A 116 13.68 4.02 11.13
N PHE A 117 14.27 4.25 9.97
CA PHE A 117 13.70 3.72 8.74
C PHE A 117 14.27 2.34 8.41
N TRP A 118 13.51 1.60 7.62
CA TRP A 118 13.89 0.28 7.13
C TRP A 118 13.41 0.13 5.68
N ARG A 119 14.03 -0.83 5.00
CA ARG A 119 13.61 -1.16 3.64
C ARG A 119 12.57 -2.27 3.70
N ALA A 120 11.53 -2.15 2.89
CA ALA A 120 10.50 -3.17 2.80
C ALA A 120 10.99 -4.39 2.00
N ARG A 121 11.92 -4.17 1.07
CA ARG A 121 12.51 -5.24 0.27
C ARG A 121 13.79 -4.80 -0.40
#